data_4c6e67386db52cb45f1af96dbddee4a1
#
_entry.id   4c6e67386db52cb45f1af96dbddee4a1
#
_cell.length_a   1.000
_cell.length_b   1.000
_cell.length_c   1.000
_cell.angle_alpha   90.00
_cell.angle_beta   90.00
_cell.angle_gamma   90.00
#
_symmetry.space_group_name_H-M   'P 1'
#
loop_
_entity.id
_entity.type
_entity.pdbx_description
1 polymer ?
#
loop_
_entity_poly.entity_id
_entity_poly.type
_entity_poly.pdbx_seq_one_letter_code
_entity_poly.pdbx_strand_id
1 'polypeptide(L)'
;AYYNAILWVITGKQAHADKAMEIIRAYAGTLKKIEGPDDPLCAGLQGAMLVNAAEVMRYTYTADKYAAGWNAEDTQKAESMFRNVFQPVLTTFYKTKPYTNGNWGIAVTKAQMAFGIFMNDRKLYEDAVEFFMKGHDNGTLPNYVAESGQIQESGRDQQHAMLGLGCLSEIAEMAWTQGQDLYSALDNRLMKGYEYLAKSNLGYEVPFFTWKDITGKYSNWTTLGEEGMGRFRALFEIAYNHYVERKGLEMPYTKIVLDMIRPEGPGFTCDNPGFGSLLFYLGKDLNAGQKPGRIDEDLSRHEGWTFTGCSYKSVDNVMSFVSSGVSMQKKRISYQAGSYPYIAVKAPRIPASINKDWLQLSYSVASAPEFWKLDADKAQKVGEDIYVFKVTDALSNNGTRFTERPTNIT
;
A
#
# COMPACT_ATOMS: atom_id res chain seq x y z
N ALA A 1 13.18 -16.07 -3.19
CA ALA A 1 12.64 -17.22 -2.42
C ALA A 1 11.13 -17.09 -2.24
N TYR A 2 10.63 -16.01 -1.61
CA TYR A 2 9.23 -15.91 -1.16
C TYR A 2 8.20 -16.10 -2.28
N TYR A 3 8.31 -15.41 -3.40
CA TYR A 3 7.33 -15.57 -4.51
C TYR A 3 7.35 -16.98 -5.13
N ASN A 4 8.50 -17.64 -5.17
CA ASN A 4 8.56 -19.04 -5.57
C ASN A 4 7.89 -19.96 -4.54
N ALA A 5 8.03 -19.68 -3.25
CA ALA A 5 7.32 -20.42 -2.21
C ALA A 5 5.78 -20.28 -2.35
N ILE A 6 5.28 -19.06 -2.62
CA ILE A 6 3.85 -18.83 -2.89
C ILE A 6 3.40 -19.56 -4.17
N LEU A 7 4.18 -19.47 -5.25
CA LEU A 7 3.87 -20.20 -6.50
C LEU A 7 3.86 -21.72 -6.30
N TRP A 8 4.72 -22.26 -5.45
CA TRP A 8 4.69 -23.66 -5.06
C TRP A 8 3.36 -24.03 -4.42
N VAL A 9 2.92 -23.26 -3.40
CA VAL A 9 1.65 -23.52 -2.71
C VAL A 9 0.47 -23.52 -3.68
N ILE A 10 0.44 -22.55 -4.61
CA ILE A 10 -0.68 -22.38 -5.54
C ILE A 10 -0.69 -23.44 -6.64
N THR A 11 0.48 -23.73 -7.20
CA THR A 11 0.57 -24.54 -8.43
C THR A 11 0.94 -26.00 -8.20
N GLY A 12 1.54 -26.32 -7.06
CA GLY A 12 2.13 -27.65 -6.79
C GLY A 12 3.30 -28.01 -7.71
N LYS A 13 3.83 -27.07 -8.49
CA LYS A 13 4.93 -27.36 -9.42
C LYS A 13 6.26 -27.40 -8.68
N GLN A 14 6.92 -28.57 -8.71
CA GLN A 14 8.21 -28.80 -8.01
C GLN A 14 9.29 -27.76 -8.38
N ALA A 15 9.33 -27.29 -9.62
CA ALA A 15 10.29 -26.27 -10.06
C ALA A 15 10.26 -24.98 -9.22
N HIS A 16 9.10 -24.58 -8.68
CA HIS A 16 8.99 -23.44 -7.78
C HIS A 16 9.54 -23.76 -6.40
N ALA A 17 9.25 -24.97 -5.88
CA ALA A 17 9.84 -25.44 -4.62
C ALA A 17 11.37 -25.49 -4.72
N ASP A 18 11.89 -26.11 -5.78
CA ASP A 18 13.33 -26.25 -6.02
C ASP A 18 14.01 -24.88 -6.07
N LYS A 19 13.42 -23.90 -6.76
CA LYS A 19 13.98 -22.55 -6.84
C LYS A 19 13.92 -21.81 -5.49
N ALA A 20 12.84 -21.94 -4.73
CA ALA A 20 12.77 -21.36 -3.39
C ALA A 20 13.83 -21.96 -2.47
N MET A 21 13.96 -23.28 -2.48
CA MET A 21 14.95 -24.04 -1.70
C MET A 21 16.38 -23.71 -2.09
N GLU A 22 16.68 -23.62 -3.41
CA GLU A 22 17.99 -23.22 -3.93
C GLU A 22 18.44 -21.89 -3.34
N ILE A 23 17.54 -20.88 -3.36
CA ILE A 23 17.85 -19.55 -2.84
C ILE A 23 18.07 -19.59 -1.33
N ILE A 24 17.19 -20.25 -0.57
CA ILE A 24 17.30 -20.31 0.90
C ILE A 24 18.60 -21.04 1.28
N ARG A 25 18.90 -22.18 0.65
CA ARG A 25 20.12 -22.96 0.91
C ARG A 25 21.38 -22.21 0.56
N ALA A 26 21.37 -21.45 -0.55
CA ALA A 26 22.50 -20.61 -0.93
C ALA A 26 22.82 -19.55 0.13
N TYR A 27 21.79 -18.80 0.59
CA TYR A 27 21.99 -17.81 1.65
C TYR A 27 22.41 -18.48 2.97
N ALA A 28 21.74 -19.54 3.40
CA ALA A 28 22.07 -20.25 4.64
C ALA A 28 23.48 -20.87 4.65
N GLY A 29 24.01 -21.23 3.47
CA GLY A 29 25.36 -21.75 3.31
C GLY A 29 26.47 -20.70 3.21
N THR A 30 26.16 -19.53 2.70
CA THR A 30 27.18 -18.55 2.29
C THR A 30 27.15 -17.22 3.02
N LEU A 31 25.96 -16.75 3.45
CA LEU A 31 25.84 -15.46 4.11
C LEU A 31 26.49 -15.48 5.49
N LYS A 32 27.47 -14.59 5.71
CA LYS A 32 28.23 -14.52 6.97
C LYS A 32 28.01 -13.24 7.74
N LYS A 33 27.61 -12.16 7.08
CA LYS A 33 27.48 -10.85 7.69
C LYS A 33 26.53 -9.97 6.90
N ILE A 34 25.82 -9.10 7.58
CA ILE A 34 25.05 -7.98 7.01
C ILE A 34 25.69 -6.72 7.60
N GLU A 35 26.16 -5.83 6.76
CA GLU A 35 26.82 -4.59 7.15
C GLU A 35 26.63 -3.51 6.10
N GLY A 36 26.54 -2.27 6.54
CA GLY A 36 26.35 -1.10 5.70
C GLY A 36 25.53 -0.03 6.42
N PRO A 37 25.33 1.13 5.79
CA PRO A 37 24.58 2.22 6.41
C PRO A 37 23.11 1.87 6.71
N ASP A 38 22.52 0.97 5.93
CA ASP A 38 21.12 0.56 6.00
C ASP A 38 20.95 -0.89 6.49
N ASP A 39 21.95 -1.43 7.19
CA ASP A 39 21.96 -2.84 7.62
C ASP A 39 20.74 -3.25 8.48
N PRO A 40 20.21 -2.45 9.45
CA PRO A 40 19.02 -2.84 10.17
C PRO A 40 17.78 -2.90 9.29
N LEU A 41 17.61 -1.94 8.37
CA LEU A 41 16.49 -1.92 7.45
C LEU A 41 16.56 -3.12 6.48
N CYS A 42 17.75 -3.37 5.92
CA CYS A 42 17.99 -4.51 5.04
C CYS A 42 17.71 -5.85 5.77
N ALA A 43 18.29 -6.01 6.98
CA ALA A 43 18.04 -7.21 7.78
C ALA A 43 16.57 -7.39 8.15
N GLY A 44 15.86 -6.30 8.44
CA GLY A 44 14.43 -6.31 8.71
C GLY A 44 13.60 -6.75 7.51
N LEU A 45 13.73 -6.07 6.39
CA LEU A 45 12.90 -6.31 5.21
C LEU A 45 13.24 -7.64 4.52
N GLN A 46 14.51 -7.85 4.20
CA GLN A 46 14.95 -9.08 3.50
C GLN A 46 14.88 -10.30 4.41
N GLY A 47 15.21 -10.13 5.70
CA GLY A 47 15.12 -11.21 6.68
C GLY A 47 13.68 -11.72 6.85
N ALA A 48 12.71 -10.83 6.96
CA ALA A 48 11.31 -11.20 7.04
C ALA A 48 10.84 -11.96 5.79
N MET A 49 11.19 -11.50 4.59
CA MET A 49 10.85 -12.17 3.34
C MET A 49 11.50 -13.56 3.22
N LEU A 50 12.75 -13.69 3.67
CA LEU A 50 13.48 -14.96 3.57
C LEU A 50 12.97 -15.98 4.58
N VAL A 51 12.69 -15.56 5.82
CA VAL A 51 12.17 -16.48 6.85
C VAL A 51 10.74 -16.90 6.54
N ASN A 52 9.90 -16.01 6.00
CA ASN A 52 8.55 -16.39 5.57
C ASN A 52 8.60 -17.40 4.40
N ALA A 53 9.56 -17.27 3.49
CA ALA A 53 9.79 -18.28 2.47
C ALA A 53 10.20 -19.63 3.10
N ALA A 54 11.10 -19.62 4.08
CA ALA A 54 11.54 -20.83 4.79
C ALA A 54 10.39 -21.48 5.55
N GLU A 55 9.53 -20.70 6.20
CA GLU A 55 8.34 -21.18 6.91
C GLU A 55 7.38 -21.89 5.96
N VAL A 56 7.07 -21.28 4.81
CA VAL A 56 6.25 -21.90 3.77
C VAL A 56 6.86 -23.22 3.30
N MET A 57 8.15 -23.24 2.99
CA MET A 57 8.83 -24.46 2.49
C MET A 57 8.87 -25.56 3.54
N ARG A 58 9.03 -25.20 4.82
CA ARG A 58 9.10 -26.15 5.94
C ARG A 58 7.76 -26.82 6.22
N TYR A 59 6.64 -26.06 6.15
CA TYR A 59 5.34 -26.53 6.60
C TYR A 59 4.33 -26.79 5.49
N THR A 60 4.63 -26.44 4.25
CA THR A 60 3.74 -26.69 3.12
C THR A 60 3.94 -28.10 2.61
N TYR A 61 3.55 -29.04 3.40
CA TYR A 61 3.37 -30.42 2.96
C TYR A 61 2.05 -30.93 3.52
N THR A 62 1.29 -31.58 2.73
CA THR A 62 0.32 -32.55 3.20
C THR A 62 0.87 -33.92 2.88
N ALA A 63 0.61 -34.91 3.72
CA ALA A 63 1.23 -36.22 3.69
C ALA A 63 1.25 -36.88 2.30
N ASP A 64 0.42 -36.45 1.37
CA ASP A 64 0.20 -37.16 0.12
C ASP A 64 0.41 -36.33 -1.15
N LYS A 65 0.67 -35.02 -1.09
CA LYS A 65 0.58 -34.22 -2.29
C LYS A 65 1.68 -33.20 -2.56
N TYR A 66 2.28 -32.61 -1.54
CA TYR A 66 3.24 -31.52 -1.72
C TYR A 66 4.40 -31.65 -0.73
N ALA A 67 5.44 -32.38 -1.09
CA ALA A 67 6.69 -32.31 -0.35
C ALA A 67 7.63 -31.34 -1.07
N ALA A 68 7.88 -30.19 -0.47
CA ALA A 68 8.82 -29.21 -1.01
C ALA A 68 10.28 -29.68 -0.99
N GLY A 69 10.58 -30.79 -0.32
CA GLY A 69 11.93 -31.30 -0.15
C GLY A 69 12.72 -30.65 0.98
N TRP A 70 12.03 -29.95 1.91
CA TRP A 70 12.65 -29.43 3.13
C TRP A 70 13.02 -30.58 4.09
N ASN A 71 14.18 -30.47 4.76
CA ASN A 71 14.66 -31.49 5.69
C ASN A 71 15.25 -30.85 6.97
N ALA A 72 15.72 -31.70 7.89
CA ALA A 72 16.28 -31.25 9.17
C ALA A 72 17.57 -30.42 9.02
N GLU A 73 18.39 -30.70 8.01
CA GLU A 73 19.59 -29.94 7.73
C GLU A 73 19.24 -28.53 7.24
N ASP A 74 18.19 -28.38 6.41
CA ASP A 74 17.68 -27.08 5.98
C ASP A 74 17.21 -26.25 7.17
N THR A 75 16.49 -26.87 8.10
CA THR A 75 16.07 -26.22 9.35
C THR A 75 17.27 -25.71 10.14
N GLN A 76 18.25 -26.58 10.40
CA GLN A 76 19.44 -26.23 11.16
C GLN A 76 20.24 -25.10 10.53
N LYS A 77 20.44 -25.14 9.21
CA LYS A 77 21.18 -24.11 8.48
C LYS A 77 20.45 -22.79 8.44
N ALA A 78 19.13 -22.81 8.21
CA ALA A 78 18.31 -21.61 8.19
C ALA A 78 18.27 -20.96 9.58
N GLU A 79 18.00 -21.71 10.64
CA GLU A 79 18.03 -21.21 12.02
C GLU A 79 19.39 -20.63 12.40
N SER A 80 20.48 -21.32 12.02
CA SER A 80 21.85 -20.84 12.25
C SER A 80 22.11 -19.49 11.55
N MET A 81 21.66 -19.35 10.30
CA MET A 81 21.77 -18.08 9.57
C MET A 81 20.97 -16.97 10.27
N PHE A 82 19.70 -17.20 10.60
CA PHE A 82 18.87 -16.18 11.25
C PHE A 82 19.43 -15.79 12.61
N ARG A 83 19.89 -16.73 13.43
CA ARG A 83 20.47 -16.45 14.76
C ARG A 83 21.82 -15.75 14.71
N ASN A 84 22.68 -16.14 13.78
CA ASN A 84 24.09 -15.72 13.81
C ASN A 84 24.41 -14.58 12.85
N VAL A 85 23.55 -14.32 11.85
CA VAL A 85 23.80 -13.27 10.85
C VAL A 85 22.77 -12.14 10.95
N PHE A 86 21.49 -12.45 10.97
CA PHE A 86 20.44 -11.44 11.01
C PHE A 86 20.17 -10.90 12.42
N GLN A 87 19.95 -11.78 13.39
CA GLN A 87 19.55 -11.39 14.75
C GLN A 87 20.54 -10.46 15.45
N PRO A 88 21.88 -10.58 15.30
CA PRO A 88 22.80 -9.61 15.89
C PRO A 88 22.56 -8.17 15.42
N VAL A 89 22.21 -7.98 14.15
CA VAL A 89 21.89 -6.65 13.58
C VAL A 89 20.62 -6.11 14.21
N LEU A 90 19.53 -6.91 14.28
CA LEU A 90 18.27 -6.50 14.90
C LEU A 90 18.44 -6.21 16.39
N THR A 91 19.18 -7.04 17.11
CA THR A 91 19.46 -6.85 18.54
C THR A 91 20.28 -5.59 18.80
N THR A 92 21.26 -5.30 17.95
CA THR A 92 22.05 -4.06 18.03
C THR A 92 21.17 -2.85 17.83
N PHE A 93 20.27 -2.89 16.84
CA PHE A 93 19.33 -1.81 16.60
C PHE A 93 18.45 -1.51 17.82
N TYR A 94 17.85 -2.52 18.43
CA TYR A 94 17.02 -2.36 19.63
C TYR A 94 17.78 -1.79 20.84
N LYS A 95 19.06 -2.08 20.95
CA LYS A 95 19.91 -1.56 22.06
C LYS A 95 20.47 -0.18 21.78
N THR A 96 20.43 0.26 20.54
CA THR A 96 20.95 1.57 20.14
C THR A 96 19.93 2.67 20.46
N LYS A 97 20.39 3.85 20.88
CA LYS A 97 19.53 5.02 21.02
C LYS A 97 18.82 5.32 19.69
N PRO A 98 17.53 5.65 19.68
CA PRO A 98 16.78 5.94 18.47
C PRO A 98 17.45 6.98 17.58
N TYR A 99 17.56 6.70 16.30
CA TYR A 99 18.26 7.58 15.34
C TYR A 99 17.64 7.59 13.94
N THR A 100 16.58 6.79 13.71
CA THR A 100 15.93 6.61 12.41
C THR A 100 14.48 7.04 12.41
N ASN A 101 13.87 7.13 11.22
CA ASN A 101 12.42 7.15 11.06
C ASN A 101 11.79 5.80 11.50
N GLY A 102 10.49 5.81 11.75
CA GLY A 102 9.81 4.66 12.33
C GLY A 102 9.81 3.42 11.45
N ASN A 103 9.81 3.57 10.11
CA ASN A 103 9.82 2.43 9.20
C ASN A 103 10.97 1.43 9.47
N TRP A 104 12.14 1.89 9.93
CA TRP A 104 13.28 1.03 10.28
C TRP A 104 12.98 0.14 11.47
N GLY A 105 12.51 0.72 12.59
CA GLY A 105 12.16 -0.03 13.79
C GLY A 105 11.03 -1.01 13.55
N ILE A 106 10.07 -0.63 12.70
CA ILE A 106 8.96 -1.52 12.29
C ILE A 106 9.50 -2.69 11.47
N ALA A 107 10.38 -2.44 10.50
CA ALA A 107 10.98 -3.51 9.68
C ALA A 107 11.79 -4.50 10.53
N VAL A 108 12.57 -3.98 11.48
CA VAL A 108 13.34 -4.81 12.46
C VAL A 108 12.38 -5.65 13.30
N THR A 109 11.30 -5.06 13.80
CA THR A 109 10.29 -5.77 14.63
C THR A 109 9.57 -6.85 13.85
N LYS A 110 9.23 -6.57 12.57
CA LYS A 110 8.65 -7.54 11.64
C LYS A 110 9.54 -8.78 11.49
N ALA A 111 10.82 -8.58 11.23
CA ALA A 111 11.75 -9.70 11.09
C ALA A 111 11.94 -10.45 12.41
N GLN A 112 12.06 -9.76 13.54
CA GLN A 112 12.25 -10.42 14.83
C GLN A 112 11.05 -11.29 15.20
N MET A 113 9.82 -10.82 14.97
CA MET A 113 8.62 -11.61 15.20
C MET A 113 8.61 -12.86 14.32
N ALA A 114 8.89 -12.71 13.02
CA ALA A 114 8.94 -13.82 12.08
C ALA A 114 10.03 -14.84 12.44
N PHE A 115 11.19 -14.39 12.90
CA PHE A 115 12.25 -15.30 13.40
C PHE A 115 11.81 -16.04 14.66
N GLY A 116 11.13 -15.37 15.59
CA GLY A 116 10.58 -15.99 16.79
C GLY A 116 9.62 -17.13 16.46
N ILE A 117 8.74 -16.91 15.48
CA ILE A 117 7.79 -17.94 15.00
C ILE A 117 8.53 -19.11 14.36
N PHE A 118 9.37 -18.83 13.35
CA PHE A 118 10.09 -19.88 12.60
C PHE A 118 10.97 -20.77 13.50
N MET A 119 11.70 -20.13 14.43
CA MET A 119 12.62 -20.83 15.34
C MET A 119 11.94 -21.37 16.60
N ASN A 120 10.61 -21.22 16.73
CA ASN A 120 9.86 -21.53 17.95
C ASN A 120 10.48 -20.88 19.20
N ASP A 121 10.97 -19.66 19.05
CA ASP A 121 11.61 -18.88 20.11
C ASP A 121 10.62 -17.86 20.67
N ARG A 122 9.93 -18.29 21.71
CA ARG A 122 8.87 -17.51 22.35
C ARG A 122 9.37 -16.15 22.86
N LYS A 123 10.61 -16.09 23.35
CA LYS A 123 11.16 -14.84 23.85
C LYS A 123 11.35 -13.82 22.75
N LEU A 124 11.89 -14.22 21.58
CA LEU A 124 12.01 -13.33 20.43
C LEU A 124 10.65 -12.78 19.97
N TYR A 125 9.64 -13.64 19.97
CA TYR A 125 8.28 -13.25 19.62
C TYR A 125 7.71 -12.24 20.63
N GLU A 126 7.79 -12.54 21.94
CA GLU A 126 7.29 -11.66 22.99
C GLU A 126 8.03 -10.31 23.04
N ASP A 127 9.34 -10.31 22.83
CA ASP A 127 10.14 -9.09 22.74
C ASP A 127 9.69 -8.21 21.54
N ALA A 128 9.33 -8.82 20.42
CA ALA A 128 8.80 -8.11 19.26
C ALA A 128 7.40 -7.51 19.54
N VAL A 129 6.53 -8.24 20.23
CA VAL A 129 5.21 -7.74 20.67
C VAL A 129 5.37 -6.57 21.65
N GLU A 130 6.26 -6.72 22.61
CA GLU A 130 6.54 -5.64 23.57
C GLU A 130 7.08 -4.40 22.87
N PHE A 131 8.02 -4.57 21.93
CA PHE A 131 8.57 -3.45 21.19
C PHE A 131 7.53 -2.77 20.30
N PHE A 132 6.67 -3.55 19.62
CA PHE A 132 5.55 -3.00 18.86
C PHE A 132 4.66 -2.08 19.70
N MET A 133 4.40 -2.44 20.96
CA MET A 133 3.49 -1.71 21.83
C MET A 133 4.17 -0.61 22.66
N LYS A 134 5.42 -0.81 23.07
CA LYS A 134 6.06 0.01 24.13
C LYS A 134 7.55 0.28 23.87
N GLY A 135 8.05 -0.05 22.68
CA GLY A 135 9.45 0.21 22.33
C GLY A 135 9.82 1.69 22.45
N HIS A 136 11.09 1.96 22.43
CA HIS A 136 11.66 3.28 22.71
C HIS A 136 12.03 4.10 21.47
N ASP A 137 11.61 3.66 20.28
CA ASP A 137 11.90 4.38 19.03
C ASP A 137 10.63 4.81 18.27
N ASN A 138 10.81 5.44 17.11
CA ASN A 138 9.73 5.88 16.24
C ASN A 138 8.92 4.73 15.65
N GLY A 139 9.41 3.49 15.66
CA GLY A 139 8.81 2.32 15.00
C GLY A 139 7.79 1.55 15.84
N THR A 140 7.38 2.08 16.99
CA THR A 140 6.29 1.47 17.77
C THR A 140 4.95 1.95 17.29
N LEU A 141 3.88 1.19 17.50
CA LEU A 141 2.54 1.61 17.07
C LEU A 141 2.16 3.01 17.63
N PRO A 142 2.31 3.32 18.95
CA PRO A 142 1.94 4.64 19.47
C PRO A 142 2.83 5.79 18.97
N ASN A 143 4.09 5.51 18.60
CA ASN A 143 5.02 6.52 18.12
C ASN A 143 5.03 6.67 16.61
N TYR A 144 4.40 5.76 15.91
CA TYR A 144 4.31 5.81 14.44
C TYR A 144 2.94 6.25 13.92
N VAL A 145 1.86 5.89 14.62
CA VAL A 145 0.49 6.27 14.26
C VAL A 145 -0.15 7.05 15.40
N ALA A 146 -0.51 8.30 15.16
CA ALA A 146 -1.19 9.16 16.10
C ALA A 146 -2.66 8.73 16.33
N GLU A 147 -3.31 9.30 17.35
CA GLU A 147 -4.74 9.07 17.59
C GLU A 147 -5.64 9.53 16.45
N SER A 148 -5.22 10.56 15.73
CA SER A 148 -5.87 11.05 14.51
C SER A 148 -5.69 10.14 13.30
N GLY A 149 -4.83 9.14 13.38
CA GLY A 149 -4.39 8.31 12.25
C GLY A 149 -3.19 8.87 11.50
N GLN A 150 -2.75 10.11 11.76
CA GLN A 150 -1.56 10.65 11.10
C GLN A 150 -0.36 9.75 11.37
N ILE A 151 0.43 9.49 10.33
CA ILE A 151 1.62 8.64 10.39
C ILE A 151 2.85 9.52 10.62
N GLN A 152 3.81 9.08 11.40
CA GLN A 152 5.03 9.83 11.73
C GLN A 152 5.75 10.34 10.49
N GLU A 153 5.73 9.58 9.39
CA GLU A 153 6.34 9.93 8.11
C GLU A 153 5.39 10.61 7.11
N SER A 154 4.16 10.97 7.51
CA SER A 154 3.20 11.63 6.60
C SER A 154 3.70 12.96 6.04
N GLY A 155 4.55 13.67 6.78
CA GLY A 155 5.17 14.91 6.30
C GLY A 155 6.43 14.70 5.44
N ARG A 156 6.99 13.48 5.43
CA ARG A 156 8.16 13.12 4.64
C ARG A 156 7.76 12.83 3.18
N ASP A 157 7.13 11.71 2.97
CA ASP A 157 6.59 11.25 1.70
C ASP A 157 5.62 10.08 1.92
N GLN A 158 4.80 9.76 0.92
CA GLN A 158 3.77 8.76 1.05
C GLN A 158 4.28 7.33 0.86
N GLN A 159 5.42 7.15 0.21
CA GLN A 159 5.98 5.82 -0.03
C GLN A 159 6.58 5.23 1.24
N HIS A 160 7.25 6.05 2.07
CA HIS A 160 7.73 5.59 3.37
C HIS A 160 6.60 5.44 4.39
N ALA A 161 5.59 6.31 4.35
CA ALA A 161 4.38 6.14 5.17
C ALA A 161 3.68 4.80 4.86
N MET A 162 3.57 4.44 3.57
CA MET A 162 3.03 3.13 3.14
C MET A 162 3.92 1.97 3.57
N LEU A 163 5.24 2.10 3.46
CA LEU A 163 6.19 1.07 3.90
C LEU A 163 5.98 0.71 5.38
N GLY A 164 6.03 1.70 6.26
CA GLY A 164 5.89 1.46 7.69
C GLY A 164 4.52 0.91 8.06
N LEU A 165 3.45 1.47 7.49
CA LEU A 165 2.10 1.01 7.79
C LEU A 165 1.86 -0.44 7.32
N GLY A 166 2.34 -0.80 6.13
CA GLY A 166 2.29 -2.18 5.63
C GLY A 166 3.05 -3.15 6.53
N CYS A 167 4.26 -2.78 6.96
CA CYS A 167 5.03 -3.61 7.89
C CYS A 167 4.34 -3.77 9.27
N LEU A 168 3.67 -2.73 9.79
CA LEU A 168 2.86 -2.86 11.01
C LEU A 168 1.72 -3.86 10.85
N SER A 169 1.08 -3.88 9.67
CA SER A 169 0.01 -4.85 9.38
C SER A 169 0.53 -6.27 9.28
N GLU A 170 1.71 -6.46 8.69
CA GLU A 170 2.36 -7.78 8.63
C GLU A 170 2.69 -8.30 10.04
N ILE A 171 3.16 -7.43 10.95
CA ILE A 171 3.35 -7.77 12.37
C ILE A 171 2.02 -8.18 13.01
N ALA A 172 0.97 -7.39 12.80
CA ALA A 172 -0.34 -7.66 13.38
C ALA A 172 -0.96 -8.96 12.83
N GLU A 173 -0.76 -9.28 11.54
CA GLU A 173 -1.24 -10.53 10.95
C GLU A 173 -0.45 -11.75 11.45
N MET A 174 0.86 -11.64 11.59
CA MET A 174 1.67 -12.69 12.22
C MET A 174 1.21 -12.97 13.66
N ALA A 175 0.96 -11.93 14.44
CA ALA A 175 0.44 -12.08 15.80
C ALA A 175 -0.96 -12.70 15.80
N TRP A 176 -1.84 -12.28 14.88
CA TRP A 176 -3.17 -12.86 14.74
C TRP A 176 -3.13 -14.36 14.45
N THR A 177 -2.24 -14.81 13.57
CA THR A 177 -2.06 -16.24 13.29
C THR A 177 -1.52 -17.03 14.49
N GLN A 178 -0.88 -16.36 15.46
CA GLN A 178 -0.45 -16.93 16.74
C GLN A 178 -1.50 -16.79 17.86
N GLY A 179 -2.71 -16.32 17.52
CA GLY A 179 -3.81 -16.17 18.48
C GLY A 179 -3.77 -14.86 19.30
N GLN A 180 -2.95 -13.89 18.91
CA GLN A 180 -2.83 -12.59 19.59
C GLN A 180 -3.33 -11.45 18.70
N ASP A 181 -4.32 -10.70 19.17
CA ASP A 181 -4.91 -9.58 18.43
C ASP A 181 -4.15 -8.27 18.67
N LEU A 182 -3.17 -7.97 17.82
CA LEU A 182 -2.49 -6.66 17.80
C LEU A 182 -3.22 -5.62 16.93
N TYR A 183 -4.14 -6.03 16.09
CA TYR A 183 -4.94 -5.10 15.29
C TYR A 183 -5.83 -4.21 16.15
N SER A 184 -6.42 -4.75 17.23
CA SER A 184 -7.28 -4.00 18.15
C SER A 184 -6.51 -3.05 19.07
N ALA A 185 -5.17 -3.11 19.07
CA ALA A 185 -4.34 -2.31 19.96
C ALA A 185 -4.62 -0.80 19.83
N LEU A 186 -4.64 -0.12 21.00
CA LEU A 186 -4.85 1.33 21.11
C LEU A 186 -6.10 1.81 20.36
N ASP A 187 -7.21 1.12 20.54
CA ASP A 187 -8.49 1.42 19.91
C ASP A 187 -8.37 1.44 18.37
N ASN A 188 -7.94 0.29 17.81
CA ASN A 188 -7.76 0.08 16.38
C ASN A 188 -6.86 1.15 15.72
N ARG A 189 -5.79 1.54 16.38
CA ARG A 189 -4.89 2.60 15.94
C ARG A 189 -4.37 2.38 14.52
N LEU A 190 -4.08 1.14 14.17
CA LEU A 190 -3.61 0.77 12.83
C LEU A 190 -4.68 1.03 11.76
N MET A 191 -5.96 0.74 12.03
CA MET A 191 -7.08 1.07 11.14
C MET A 191 -7.18 2.57 10.87
N LYS A 192 -7.04 3.39 11.94
CA LYS A 192 -7.04 4.85 11.81
C LYS A 192 -5.90 5.34 10.90
N GLY A 193 -4.73 4.69 10.99
CA GLY A 193 -3.60 4.96 10.10
C GLY A 193 -3.91 4.67 8.64
N TYR A 194 -4.56 3.56 8.34
CA TYR A 194 -4.98 3.19 6.98
C TYR A 194 -6.01 4.18 6.41
N GLU A 195 -7.01 4.53 7.18
CA GLU A 195 -8.04 5.48 6.76
C GLU A 195 -7.46 6.88 6.53
N TYR A 196 -6.56 7.34 7.40
CA TYR A 196 -5.84 8.59 7.22
C TYR A 196 -4.98 8.58 5.95
N LEU A 197 -4.18 7.52 5.76
CA LEU A 197 -3.31 7.35 4.59
C LEU A 197 -4.13 7.28 3.30
N ALA A 198 -5.19 6.46 3.28
CA ALA A 198 -6.07 6.33 2.13
C ALA A 198 -6.75 7.66 1.82
N LYS A 199 -7.34 8.31 2.81
CA LYS A 199 -8.04 9.60 2.67
C LYS A 199 -7.12 10.65 2.06
N SER A 200 -5.93 10.85 2.64
CA SER A 200 -4.97 11.86 2.16
C SER A 200 -4.48 11.56 0.75
N ASN A 201 -4.18 10.30 0.45
CA ASN A 201 -3.69 9.89 -0.87
C ASN A 201 -4.77 9.89 -1.96
N LEU A 202 -6.04 9.84 -1.59
CA LEU A 202 -7.17 10.09 -2.49
C LEU A 202 -7.41 11.59 -2.77
N GLY A 203 -6.67 12.48 -2.12
CA GLY A 203 -6.75 13.92 -2.31
C GLY A 203 -7.73 14.65 -1.39
N TYR A 204 -8.32 13.95 -0.41
CA TYR A 204 -9.15 14.58 0.60
C TYR A 204 -8.33 15.28 1.67
N GLU A 205 -8.89 16.33 2.25
CA GLU A 205 -8.26 17.00 3.39
C GLU A 205 -8.22 16.11 4.63
N VAL A 206 -7.08 16.15 5.31
CA VAL A 206 -6.85 15.47 6.57
C VAL A 206 -6.25 16.45 7.58
N PRO A 207 -6.55 16.31 8.87
CA PRO A 207 -5.86 17.10 9.88
C PRO A 207 -4.37 16.76 9.87
N PHE A 208 -3.51 17.78 9.89
CA PHE A 208 -2.07 17.61 9.95
C PHE A 208 -1.48 18.46 11.09
N PHE A 209 -0.60 17.86 11.85
CA PHE A 209 0.21 18.55 12.85
C PHE A 209 1.68 18.22 12.67
N THR A 210 2.56 19.15 13.00
CA THR A 210 3.99 18.92 13.00
C THR A 210 4.33 17.87 14.05
N TRP A 211 4.74 16.69 13.59
CA TRP A 211 5.11 15.60 14.49
C TRP A 211 6.39 15.90 15.23
N LYS A 212 6.42 15.66 16.52
CA LYS A 212 7.64 15.69 17.32
C LYS A 212 8.09 14.27 17.55
N ASP A 213 8.99 13.81 16.67
CA ASP A 213 9.51 12.46 16.77
C ASP A 213 10.46 12.29 17.96
N ILE A 214 10.69 11.04 18.38
CA ILE A 214 11.51 10.71 19.56
C ILE A 214 12.96 11.16 19.40
N THR A 215 13.50 11.15 18.18
CA THR A 215 14.89 11.53 17.91
C THR A 215 15.10 13.05 17.86
N GLY A 216 14.04 13.81 17.63
CA GLY A 216 14.07 15.23 17.33
C GLY A 216 14.63 15.59 15.95
N LYS A 217 15.02 14.60 15.12
CA LYS A 217 15.58 14.82 13.80
C LYS A 217 14.52 15.05 12.73
N TYR A 218 13.35 14.42 12.89
CA TYR A 218 12.28 14.36 11.89
C TYR A 218 11.07 15.18 12.30
N SER A 219 11.30 16.28 13.02
CA SER A 219 10.28 17.11 13.66
C SER A 219 9.99 18.42 12.89
N ASN A 220 10.45 18.54 11.65
CA ASN A 220 10.40 19.80 10.88
C ASN A 220 9.37 19.80 9.75
N TRP A 221 8.63 18.72 9.55
CA TRP A 221 7.59 18.67 8.52
C TRP A 221 6.34 19.40 9.01
N THR A 222 6.03 20.51 8.37
CA THR A 222 4.90 21.39 8.72
C THR A 222 3.67 21.15 7.86
N THR A 223 3.82 20.36 6.79
CA THR A 223 2.76 20.01 5.83
C THR A 223 2.85 18.54 5.45
N LEU A 224 1.77 18.03 4.93
CA LEU A 224 1.73 16.69 4.35
C LEU A 224 2.72 16.59 3.17
N GLY A 225 3.54 15.53 3.14
CA GLY A 225 4.49 15.28 2.07
C GLY A 225 3.78 14.86 0.79
N GLU A 226 4.06 15.53 -0.33
CA GLU A 226 3.38 15.27 -1.61
C GLU A 226 4.05 14.19 -2.45
N GLU A 227 5.33 13.89 -2.19
CA GLU A 227 6.05 12.88 -2.94
C GLU A 227 5.40 11.50 -2.78
N GLY A 228 5.17 10.83 -3.91
CA GLY A 228 4.53 9.52 -3.95
C GLY A 228 3.03 9.51 -3.66
N MET A 229 2.40 10.67 -3.55
CA MET A 229 0.97 10.80 -3.29
C MET A 229 0.14 10.17 -4.41
N GLY A 230 -0.86 9.36 -4.05
CA GLY A 230 -1.71 8.63 -4.99
C GLY A 230 -1.06 7.44 -5.68
N ARG A 231 0.20 7.13 -5.39
CA ARG A 231 0.88 5.92 -5.88
C ARG A 231 0.68 4.78 -4.89
N PHE A 232 -0.50 4.18 -4.93
CA PHE A 232 -0.85 3.12 -4.01
C PHE A 232 0.00 1.87 -4.21
N ARG A 233 0.50 1.33 -3.11
CA ARG A 233 1.19 0.04 -3.02
C ARG A 233 0.21 -1.07 -2.65
N ALA A 234 0.57 -2.33 -2.88
CA ALA A 234 -0.22 -3.50 -2.54
C ALA A 234 -0.08 -3.85 -1.05
N LEU A 235 -0.80 -3.16 -0.19
CA LEU A 235 -0.75 -3.33 1.26
C LEU A 235 -2.09 -3.10 1.98
N PHE A 236 -3.16 -2.82 1.25
CA PHE A 236 -4.44 -2.44 1.84
C PHE A 236 -5.33 -3.65 2.16
N GLU A 237 -5.24 -4.73 1.39
CA GLU A 237 -6.07 -5.93 1.62
C GLU A 237 -5.86 -6.55 2.99
N ILE A 238 -4.63 -6.63 3.47
CA ILE A 238 -4.30 -7.25 4.76
C ILE A 238 -5.06 -6.58 5.92
N ALA A 239 -5.12 -5.26 5.94
CA ALA A 239 -5.85 -4.50 6.97
C ALA A 239 -7.36 -4.53 6.73
N TYR A 240 -7.79 -4.30 5.48
CA TYR A 240 -9.22 -4.27 5.13
C TYR A 240 -9.91 -5.59 5.47
N ASN A 241 -9.31 -6.71 5.09
CA ASN A 241 -9.89 -8.01 5.40
C ASN A 241 -9.95 -8.30 6.91
N HIS A 242 -8.96 -7.84 7.68
CA HIS A 242 -9.06 -7.97 9.12
C HIS A 242 -10.19 -7.12 9.69
N TYR A 243 -10.17 -5.81 9.46
CA TYR A 243 -11.11 -4.90 10.12
C TYR A 243 -12.53 -5.02 9.58
N VAL A 244 -12.70 -5.15 8.27
CA VAL A 244 -14.03 -5.22 7.66
C VAL A 244 -14.57 -6.65 7.67
N GLU A 245 -13.85 -7.61 7.09
CA GLU A 245 -14.39 -8.96 6.89
C GLU A 245 -14.39 -9.81 8.18
N ARG A 246 -13.35 -9.70 9.03
CA ARG A 246 -13.28 -10.43 10.30
C ARG A 246 -14.01 -9.74 11.44
N LYS A 247 -13.93 -8.40 11.52
CA LYS A 247 -14.43 -7.62 12.66
C LYS A 247 -15.73 -6.84 12.39
N GLY A 248 -16.15 -6.69 11.13
CA GLY A 248 -17.36 -5.94 10.75
C GLY A 248 -17.26 -4.43 10.97
N LEU A 249 -16.05 -3.89 10.99
CA LEU A 249 -15.81 -2.45 11.09
C LEU A 249 -15.83 -1.80 9.70
N GLU A 250 -15.87 -0.48 9.62
CA GLU A 250 -15.92 0.25 8.37
C GLU A 250 -14.59 0.91 8.03
N MET A 251 -14.14 0.75 6.79
CA MET A 251 -12.94 1.40 6.24
C MET A 251 -13.26 2.03 4.86
N PRO A 252 -14.05 3.11 4.84
CA PRO A 252 -14.59 3.66 3.59
C PRO A 252 -13.51 4.17 2.63
N TYR A 253 -12.47 4.84 3.10
CA TYR A 253 -11.40 5.36 2.24
C TYR A 253 -10.47 4.24 1.76
N THR A 254 -10.13 3.30 2.61
CA THR A 254 -9.39 2.10 2.24
C THR A 254 -10.14 1.29 1.19
N LYS A 255 -11.48 1.20 1.31
CA LYS A 255 -12.31 0.55 0.30
C LYS A 255 -12.19 1.22 -1.07
N ILE A 256 -12.25 2.54 -1.14
CA ILE A 256 -12.08 3.28 -2.40
C ILE A 256 -10.72 2.96 -3.03
N VAL A 257 -9.65 2.94 -2.23
CA VAL A 257 -8.32 2.56 -2.72
C VAL A 257 -8.32 1.13 -3.28
N LEU A 258 -8.90 0.18 -2.56
CA LEU A 258 -8.99 -1.21 -3.01
C LEU A 258 -9.82 -1.36 -4.29
N ASP A 259 -10.92 -0.63 -4.41
CA ASP A 259 -11.72 -0.60 -5.64
C ASP A 259 -10.91 -0.12 -6.86
N MET A 260 -9.87 0.70 -6.64
CA MET A 260 -8.97 1.17 -7.70
C MET A 260 -7.85 0.20 -8.03
N ILE A 261 -7.29 -0.52 -7.03
CA ILE A 261 -6.06 -1.30 -7.21
C ILE A 261 -6.26 -2.82 -7.22
N ARG A 262 -7.45 -3.32 -6.84
CA ARG A 262 -7.74 -4.76 -6.88
C ARG A 262 -7.65 -5.34 -8.30
N PRO A 263 -7.15 -6.58 -8.46
CA PRO A 263 -6.45 -7.34 -7.43
C PRO A 263 -5.09 -6.72 -7.10
N GLU A 264 -4.74 -6.66 -5.82
CA GLU A 264 -3.41 -6.21 -5.41
C GLU A 264 -2.33 -7.08 -6.04
N GLY A 265 -1.44 -6.44 -6.78
CA GLY A 265 -0.32 -7.08 -7.47
C GLY A 265 0.89 -7.33 -6.55
N PRO A 266 2.07 -7.48 -7.13
CA PRO A 266 3.31 -7.66 -6.39
C PRO A 266 3.58 -6.45 -5.49
N GLY A 267 4.26 -6.70 -4.36
CA GLY A 267 4.73 -5.64 -3.49
C GLY A 267 5.83 -4.80 -4.13
N PHE A 268 6.20 -3.73 -3.47
CA PHE A 268 7.30 -2.88 -3.90
C PHE A 268 8.61 -3.42 -3.32
N THR A 269 9.43 -4.01 -4.16
CA THR A 269 10.73 -4.63 -3.78
C THR A 269 10.57 -5.65 -2.63
N CYS A 270 11.29 -5.44 -1.51
CA CYS A 270 11.16 -6.23 -0.28
C CYS A 270 10.36 -5.51 0.81
N ASP A 271 9.86 -4.32 0.55
CA ASP A 271 9.17 -3.49 1.54
C ASP A 271 7.91 -4.19 2.07
N ASN A 272 7.06 -4.61 1.14
CA ASN A 272 5.85 -5.36 1.43
C ASN A 272 5.70 -6.49 0.39
N PRO A 273 5.25 -7.69 0.78
CA PRO A 273 5.18 -8.83 -0.13
C PRO A 273 4.19 -8.66 -1.28
N GLY A 274 3.14 -7.85 -1.07
CA GLY A 274 2.07 -7.69 -2.04
C GLY A 274 1.15 -8.91 -2.14
N PHE A 275 0.44 -9.00 -3.27
CA PHE A 275 -0.54 -10.06 -3.55
C PHE A 275 -1.63 -10.21 -2.48
N GLY A 276 -2.02 -9.10 -1.85
CA GLY A 276 -2.98 -9.11 -0.74
C GLY A 276 -4.32 -9.72 -1.11
N SER A 277 -4.83 -9.46 -2.32
CA SER A 277 -6.08 -10.08 -2.80
C SER A 277 -5.99 -11.61 -2.93
N LEU A 278 -4.78 -12.16 -3.10
CA LEU A 278 -4.55 -13.60 -3.12
C LEU A 278 -4.37 -14.17 -1.71
N LEU A 279 -3.67 -13.45 -0.84
CA LEU A 279 -3.21 -13.96 0.44
C LEU A 279 -4.19 -13.71 1.60
N PHE A 280 -4.92 -12.60 1.55
CA PHE A 280 -5.71 -12.12 2.70
C PHE A 280 -7.20 -11.96 2.42
N TYR A 281 -7.65 -12.03 1.16
CA TYR A 281 -9.04 -11.82 0.83
C TYR A 281 -9.95 -12.89 1.47
N LEU A 282 -10.93 -12.45 2.23
CA LEU A 282 -11.87 -13.32 2.96
C LEU A 282 -13.32 -13.15 2.48
N GLY A 283 -13.59 -12.21 1.59
CA GLY A 283 -14.93 -11.95 1.10
C GLY A 283 -15.54 -13.17 0.40
N LYS A 284 -16.87 -13.29 0.50
CA LYS A 284 -17.62 -14.37 -0.12
C LYS A 284 -17.98 -14.10 -1.58
N ASP A 285 -17.61 -12.94 -2.08
CA ASP A 285 -17.89 -12.55 -3.45
C ASP A 285 -17.04 -13.38 -4.41
N LEU A 286 -17.71 -14.17 -5.25
CA LEU A 286 -17.07 -14.95 -6.30
C LEU A 286 -16.37 -14.07 -7.36
N ASN A 287 -16.68 -12.79 -7.38
CA ASN A 287 -16.00 -11.76 -8.18
C ASN A 287 -14.85 -11.08 -7.43
N ALA A 288 -14.38 -11.65 -6.35
CA ALA A 288 -13.21 -11.19 -5.59
C ALA A 288 -12.02 -10.93 -6.52
N GLY A 289 -11.49 -9.74 -6.46
CA GLY A 289 -10.41 -9.31 -7.35
C GLY A 289 -10.87 -8.84 -8.74
N GLN A 290 -12.17 -8.90 -9.07
CA GLN A 290 -12.68 -8.15 -10.20
C GLN A 290 -12.77 -6.67 -9.81
N LYS A 291 -12.25 -5.83 -10.70
CA LYS A 291 -12.37 -4.39 -10.51
C LYS A 291 -13.83 -3.98 -10.63
N PRO A 292 -14.31 -3.04 -9.80
CA PRO A 292 -15.65 -2.50 -10.00
C PRO A 292 -15.76 -2.02 -11.45
N GLY A 293 -16.90 -2.27 -12.06
CA GLY A 293 -17.16 -1.84 -13.44
C GLY A 293 -17.17 -0.30 -13.59
N ARG A 294 -17.23 0.40 -12.45
CA ARG A 294 -17.35 1.85 -12.41
C ARG A 294 -16.80 2.38 -11.08
N ILE A 295 -16.11 3.51 -11.13
CA ILE A 295 -15.74 4.33 -9.98
C ILE A 295 -16.48 5.66 -10.14
N ASP A 296 -17.27 6.03 -9.14
CA ASP A 296 -17.99 7.30 -9.12
C ASP A 296 -17.26 8.32 -8.24
N GLU A 297 -17.04 9.51 -8.77
CA GLU A 297 -16.55 10.65 -8.00
C GLU A 297 -17.74 11.37 -7.34
N ASP A 298 -17.67 11.51 -6.02
CA ASP A 298 -18.68 12.23 -5.26
C ASP A 298 -18.43 13.74 -5.32
N LEU A 299 -19.17 14.44 -6.16
CA LEU A 299 -19.11 15.88 -6.31
C LEU A 299 -19.97 16.63 -5.26
N SER A 300 -20.68 15.94 -4.36
CA SER A 300 -21.35 16.58 -3.22
C SER A 300 -20.34 17.13 -2.20
N ARG A 301 -19.15 16.54 -2.21
CA ARG A 301 -18.02 16.97 -1.42
C ARG A 301 -16.95 17.52 -2.35
N HIS A 302 -16.64 18.81 -2.21
CA HIS A 302 -15.57 19.45 -2.98
C HIS A 302 -14.16 19.10 -2.48
N GLU A 303 -14.05 18.33 -1.42
CA GLU A 303 -12.78 17.88 -0.85
C GLU A 303 -11.96 17.12 -1.90
N GLY A 304 -10.70 17.49 -2.02
CA GLY A 304 -9.78 16.93 -3.00
C GLY A 304 -9.82 17.56 -4.38
N TRP A 305 -10.78 18.45 -4.65
CA TRP A 305 -10.85 19.22 -5.88
C TRP A 305 -10.33 20.66 -5.70
N THR A 306 -9.58 21.14 -6.65
CA THR A 306 -9.16 22.54 -6.74
C THR A 306 -9.91 23.20 -7.89
N PHE A 307 -10.46 24.38 -7.65
CA PHE A 307 -11.23 25.17 -8.62
C PHE A 307 -10.49 26.44 -8.94
N THR A 308 -10.39 26.77 -10.22
CA THR A 308 -9.75 28.00 -10.70
C THR A 308 -10.69 28.75 -11.63
N GLY A 309 -10.77 30.07 -11.46
CA GLY A 309 -11.57 30.94 -12.32
C GLY A 309 -13.07 31.02 -12.01
N CYS A 310 -13.53 30.43 -10.92
CA CYS A 310 -14.95 30.42 -10.57
C CYS A 310 -15.24 30.40 -9.07
N SER A 311 -16.44 30.87 -8.72
CA SER A 311 -17.13 30.40 -7.53
C SER A 311 -18.02 29.20 -7.90
N TYR A 312 -18.11 28.24 -7.04
CA TYR A 312 -18.91 27.03 -7.24
C TYR A 312 -19.93 26.84 -6.12
N LYS A 313 -20.99 26.12 -6.44
CA LYS A 313 -21.98 25.64 -5.47
C LYS A 313 -22.25 24.16 -5.73
N SER A 314 -22.14 23.34 -4.71
CA SER A 314 -22.52 21.93 -4.77
C SER A 314 -23.88 21.73 -4.09
N VAL A 315 -24.83 21.20 -4.82
CA VAL A 315 -26.19 20.85 -4.34
C VAL A 315 -26.57 19.52 -5.00
N ASP A 316 -27.05 18.59 -4.20
CA ASP A 316 -27.53 17.27 -4.68
C ASP A 316 -26.54 16.54 -5.60
N ASN A 317 -25.28 16.54 -5.22
CA ASN A 317 -24.18 15.94 -6.01
C ASN A 317 -24.00 16.57 -7.40
N VAL A 318 -24.44 17.81 -7.58
CA VAL A 318 -24.25 18.59 -8.80
C VAL A 318 -23.43 19.81 -8.49
N MET A 319 -22.34 19.99 -9.22
CA MET A 319 -21.49 21.18 -9.12
C MET A 319 -21.91 22.19 -10.18
N SER A 320 -22.18 23.43 -9.76
CA SER A 320 -22.60 24.53 -10.63
C SER A 320 -21.55 25.63 -10.63
N PHE A 321 -21.24 26.15 -11.81
CA PHE A 321 -20.29 27.24 -12.04
C PHE A 321 -20.97 28.48 -12.62
N VAL A 322 -20.49 29.66 -12.25
CA VAL A 322 -21.13 30.90 -12.61
C VAL A 322 -20.35 31.67 -13.70
N SER A 323 -19.20 31.20 -14.14
CA SER A 323 -18.37 31.89 -15.14
C SER A 323 -17.86 30.97 -16.25
N SER A 324 -17.41 31.53 -17.37
CA SER A 324 -16.69 30.84 -18.43
C SER A 324 -15.20 30.72 -18.10
N GLY A 325 -14.51 29.71 -18.63
CA GLY A 325 -13.08 29.51 -18.40
C GLY A 325 -12.75 28.90 -17.06
N VAL A 326 -13.65 28.06 -16.55
CA VAL A 326 -13.48 27.34 -15.30
C VAL A 326 -12.63 26.11 -15.50
N SER A 327 -11.66 25.88 -14.62
CA SER A 327 -11.02 24.59 -14.50
C SER A 327 -11.26 23.99 -13.11
N MET A 328 -11.48 22.68 -13.07
CA MET A 328 -11.52 21.89 -11.85
C MET A 328 -10.48 20.81 -11.96
N GLN A 329 -9.69 20.65 -10.92
CA GLN A 329 -8.60 19.68 -10.88
C GLN A 329 -8.70 18.82 -9.63
N LYS A 330 -8.65 17.51 -9.83
CA LYS A 330 -8.42 16.55 -8.76
C LYS A 330 -7.03 15.96 -8.90
N LYS A 331 -6.20 16.19 -7.90
CA LYS A 331 -4.87 15.57 -7.82
C LYS A 331 -4.95 14.22 -7.12
N ARG A 332 -3.93 13.39 -7.33
CA ARG A 332 -3.68 12.20 -6.50
C ARG A 332 -4.67 11.06 -6.71
N ILE A 333 -5.28 10.98 -7.88
CA ILE A 333 -6.04 9.80 -8.28
C ILE A 333 -5.12 8.80 -8.95
N SER A 334 -5.47 7.51 -8.81
CA SER A 334 -4.72 6.42 -9.41
C SER A 334 -5.66 5.35 -9.93
N TYR A 335 -5.77 5.23 -11.24
CA TYR A 335 -6.48 4.12 -11.86
C TYR A 335 -5.73 3.62 -13.10
N GLN A 336 -6.00 2.39 -13.48
CA GLN A 336 -5.40 1.79 -14.66
C GLN A 336 -6.32 1.96 -15.86
N ALA A 337 -5.86 2.61 -16.92
CA ALA A 337 -6.63 2.83 -18.13
C ALA A 337 -7.12 1.52 -18.80
N GLY A 338 -6.36 0.44 -18.67
CA GLY A 338 -6.78 -0.88 -19.15
C GLY A 338 -7.98 -1.47 -18.40
N SER A 339 -8.21 -1.06 -17.16
CA SER A 339 -9.35 -1.51 -16.35
C SER A 339 -10.53 -0.56 -16.39
N TYR A 340 -10.24 0.73 -16.55
CA TYR A 340 -11.21 1.82 -16.65
C TYR A 340 -10.95 2.60 -17.92
N PRO A 341 -11.30 2.04 -19.11
CA PRO A 341 -10.94 2.63 -20.38
C PRO A 341 -11.78 3.86 -20.76
N TYR A 342 -12.77 4.19 -19.97
CA TYR A 342 -13.68 5.30 -20.24
C TYR A 342 -13.81 6.22 -19.05
N ILE A 343 -13.93 7.52 -19.33
CA ILE A 343 -14.32 8.56 -18.36
C ILE A 343 -15.66 9.12 -18.80
N ALA A 344 -16.65 9.08 -17.92
CA ALA A 344 -17.98 9.65 -18.18
C ALA A 344 -18.16 10.95 -17.39
N VAL A 345 -18.57 12.00 -18.07
CA VAL A 345 -18.90 13.30 -17.47
C VAL A 345 -20.39 13.56 -17.69
N LYS A 346 -21.15 13.72 -16.60
CA LYS A 346 -22.53 14.14 -16.67
C LYS A 346 -22.62 15.66 -16.56
N ALA A 347 -23.14 16.30 -17.58
CA ALA A 347 -23.27 17.77 -17.65
C ALA A 347 -24.68 18.17 -18.08
N PRO A 348 -25.66 18.22 -17.16
CA PRO A 348 -27.09 18.29 -17.48
C PRO A 348 -27.59 19.66 -17.97
N ARG A 349 -26.77 20.68 -18.04
CA ARG A 349 -27.19 22.06 -18.40
C ARG A 349 -26.16 22.79 -19.24
N ILE A 350 -25.79 22.21 -20.37
CA ILE A 350 -24.91 22.90 -21.29
C ILE A 350 -25.78 23.65 -22.29
N PRO A 351 -25.65 25.00 -22.37
CA PRO A 351 -26.36 25.77 -23.41
C PRO A 351 -25.96 25.29 -24.80
N ALA A 352 -26.95 25.19 -25.70
CA ALA A 352 -26.73 24.80 -27.09
C ALA A 352 -25.78 25.75 -27.88
N SER A 353 -25.49 26.90 -27.33
CA SER A 353 -24.60 27.91 -27.91
C SER A 353 -23.11 27.75 -27.56
N ILE A 354 -22.76 26.74 -26.75
CA ILE A 354 -21.37 26.51 -26.35
C ILE A 354 -20.65 25.72 -27.43
N ASN A 355 -19.53 26.27 -27.90
CA ASN A 355 -18.64 25.71 -28.91
C ASN A 355 -18.10 24.33 -28.55
N LYS A 356 -17.56 23.60 -29.52
CA LYS A 356 -16.94 22.26 -29.39
C LYS A 356 -15.85 22.15 -28.31
N ASP A 357 -15.29 23.29 -27.87
CA ASP A 357 -14.17 23.37 -26.93
C ASP A 357 -14.59 23.60 -25.47
N TRP A 358 -15.87 23.45 -25.14
CA TRP A 358 -16.39 23.75 -23.80
C TRP A 358 -15.96 22.73 -22.74
N LEU A 359 -15.62 21.52 -23.14
CA LEU A 359 -15.17 20.46 -22.22
C LEU A 359 -13.87 19.88 -22.76
N GLN A 360 -12.81 20.12 -22.04
CA GLN A 360 -11.53 19.46 -22.24
C GLN A 360 -11.17 18.69 -21.00
N LEU A 361 -10.88 17.41 -21.16
CA LEU A 361 -10.39 16.53 -20.11
C LEU A 361 -8.89 16.40 -20.26
N SER A 362 -8.14 16.72 -19.22
CA SER A 362 -6.70 16.53 -19.22
C SER A 362 -6.27 15.75 -18.00
N TYR A 363 -5.25 14.93 -18.15
CA TYR A 363 -4.66 14.18 -17.05
C TYR A 363 -3.15 14.01 -17.25
N SER A 364 -2.44 13.78 -16.17
CA SER A 364 -1.02 13.48 -16.21
C SER A 364 -0.75 12.06 -15.73
N VAL A 365 0.42 11.55 -16.09
CA VAL A 365 0.90 10.23 -15.66
C VAL A 365 2.18 10.39 -14.84
N ALA A 366 2.42 9.43 -13.94
CA ALA A 366 3.54 9.50 -13.01
C ALA A 366 4.92 9.53 -13.68
N SER A 367 5.04 8.93 -14.86
CA SER A 367 6.29 8.78 -15.61
C SER A 367 6.56 9.91 -16.59
N ALA A 368 5.57 10.77 -16.86
CA ALA A 368 5.71 11.84 -17.85
C ALA A 368 5.12 13.15 -17.31
N PRO A 369 5.86 14.27 -17.38
CA PRO A 369 5.36 15.59 -16.97
C PRO A 369 4.34 16.18 -17.96
N GLU A 370 4.04 15.49 -19.05
CA GLU A 370 3.14 15.93 -20.09
C GLU A 370 1.68 15.70 -19.70
N PHE A 371 0.81 16.65 -20.13
CA PHE A 371 -0.63 16.47 -20.02
C PHE A 371 -1.16 15.76 -21.27
N TRP A 372 -2.06 14.82 -21.03
CA TRP A 372 -2.83 14.10 -22.03
C TRP A 372 -4.21 14.74 -22.12
N LYS A 373 -4.67 15.03 -23.33
CA LYS A 373 -5.89 15.78 -23.58
C LYS A 373 -6.91 14.99 -24.37
N LEU A 374 -8.16 15.14 -23.98
CA LEU A 374 -9.34 14.65 -24.66
C LEU A 374 -10.29 15.82 -24.87
N ASP A 375 -10.42 16.26 -26.11
CA ASP A 375 -11.32 17.34 -26.48
C ASP A 375 -12.77 16.84 -26.59
N ALA A 376 -13.74 17.74 -26.47
CA ALA A 376 -15.16 17.38 -26.49
C ALA A 376 -15.61 16.67 -27.77
N ASP A 377 -14.95 16.89 -28.91
CA ASP A 377 -15.23 16.23 -30.19
C ASP A 377 -14.87 14.72 -30.16
N LYS A 378 -14.07 14.28 -29.20
CA LYS A 378 -13.72 12.87 -28.96
C LYS A 378 -14.71 12.17 -28.02
N ALA A 379 -15.64 12.92 -27.40
CA ALA A 379 -16.64 12.34 -26.54
C ALA A 379 -17.76 11.70 -27.32
N GLN A 380 -18.13 10.47 -26.95
CA GLN A 380 -19.40 9.89 -27.35
C GLN A 380 -20.51 10.42 -26.43
N LYS A 381 -21.50 11.10 -27.01
CA LYS A 381 -22.67 11.52 -26.24
C LYS A 381 -23.62 10.36 -26.03
N VAL A 382 -23.93 10.07 -24.77
CA VAL A 382 -24.86 9.01 -24.37
C VAL A 382 -26.07 9.65 -23.68
N GLY A 383 -27.20 9.60 -24.33
CA GLY A 383 -28.39 10.35 -23.87
C GLY A 383 -28.25 11.87 -24.07
N GLU A 384 -28.91 12.64 -23.23
CA GLU A 384 -28.96 14.11 -23.36
C GLU A 384 -27.80 14.83 -22.70
N ASP A 385 -27.19 14.25 -21.65
CA ASP A 385 -26.33 14.94 -20.70
C ASP A 385 -25.07 14.19 -20.30
N ILE A 386 -24.77 13.03 -20.87
CA ILE A 386 -23.58 12.24 -20.54
C ILE A 386 -22.61 12.21 -21.71
N TYR A 387 -21.36 12.58 -21.46
CA TYR A 387 -20.26 12.58 -22.41
C TYR A 387 -19.24 11.53 -21.97
N VAL A 388 -18.98 10.53 -22.84
CA VAL A 388 -18.08 9.42 -22.57
C VAL A 388 -16.82 9.56 -23.39
N PHE A 389 -15.69 9.66 -22.74
CA PHE A 389 -14.37 9.73 -23.34
C PHE A 389 -13.66 8.38 -23.22
N LYS A 390 -13.05 7.92 -24.29
CA LYS A 390 -12.16 6.78 -24.25
C LYS A 390 -10.74 7.27 -23.91
N VAL A 391 -10.19 6.82 -22.78
CA VAL A 391 -8.91 7.30 -22.26
C VAL A 391 -7.75 7.09 -23.23
N THR A 392 -7.77 5.96 -23.98
CA THR A 392 -6.74 5.65 -24.98
C THR A 392 -6.78 6.52 -26.23
N ASP A 393 -7.79 7.36 -26.39
CA ASP A 393 -7.87 8.31 -27.51
C ASP A 393 -7.21 9.66 -27.19
N ALA A 394 -6.73 9.82 -25.95
CA ALA A 394 -5.99 11.01 -25.56
C ALA A 394 -4.66 11.13 -26.28
N LEU A 395 -4.32 12.38 -26.62
CA LEU A 395 -3.07 12.72 -27.25
C LEU A 395 -2.27 13.66 -26.33
N SER A 396 -0.97 13.44 -26.27
CA SER A 396 -0.05 14.40 -25.65
C SER A 396 0.16 15.61 -26.56
N ASN A 397 0.81 16.65 -26.03
CA ASN A 397 1.13 17.85 -26.83
C ASN A 397 2.00 17.55 -28.07
N ASN A 398 2.72 16.44 -28.10
CA ASN A 398 3.51 15.99 -29.24
C ASN A 398 2.79 14.94 -30.13
N GLY A 399 1.49 14.68 -29.87
CA GLY A 399 0.66 13.77 -30.65
C GLY A 399 0.82 12.29 -30.32
N THR A 400 1.55 11.94 -29.28
CA THR A 400 1.68 10.54 -28.82
C THR A 400 0.37 10.08 -28.17
N ARG A 401 -0.07 8.84 -28.46
CA ARG A 401 -1.24 8.24 -27.81
C ARG A 401 -0.95 7.81 -26.38
N PHE A 402 -1.96 7.92 -25.53
CA PHE A 402 -1.88 7.44 -24.16
C PHE A 402 -1.82 5.91 -24.08
N THR A 403 -0.83 5.41 -23.35
CA THR A 403 -0.64 3.97 -23.11
C THR A 403 -0.39 3.65 -21.64
N GLU A 404 -0.28 4.67 -20.79
CA GLU A 404 0.15 4.52 -19.40
C GLU A 404 -0.97 4.76 -18.38
N ARG A 405 -0.65 4.51 -17.12
CA ARG A 405 -1.54 4.72 -15.99
C ARG A 405 -1.60 6.21 -15.64
N PRO A 406 -2.76 6.87 -15.69
CA PRO A 406 -2.89 8.24 -15.25
C PRO A 406 -2.80 8.37 -13.73
N THR A 407 -2.22 9.48 -13.29
CA THR A 407 -2.10 9.82 -11.86
C THR A 407 -2.83 11.09 -11.49
N ASN A 408 -3.22 11.91 -12.46
CA ASN A 408 -4.02 13.13 -12.27
C ASN A 408 -5.04 13.26 -13.39
N ILE A 409 -6.20 13.80 -13.08
CA ILE A 409 -7.22 14.22 -14.04
C ILE A 409 -7.50 15.71 -13.79
N THR A 410 -7.47 16.51 -14.86
CA THR A 410 -7.81 17.92 -14.84
C THR A 410 -8.99 18.16 -15.75
#